data_38f478fd348c677e494e46243793237b
#
_entry.id   38f478fd348c677e494e46243793237b
#
_cell.length_a   1.000
_cell.length_b   1.000
_cell.length_c   1.000
_cell.angle_alpha   90.00
_cell.angle_beta   90.00
_cell.angle_gamma   90.00
#
_symmetry.space_group_name_H-M   'P 1'
#
loop_
_entity.id
_entity.type
_entity.pdbx_description
1 polymer ?
#
loop_
_entity_poly.entity_id
_entity_poly.type
_entity_poly.pdbx_seq_one_letter_code
_entity_poly.pdbx_strand_id
1 'polypeptide(L)'
;VARIVPRQLKLVHTSDVHLESDTFGSGPRGDRFRNAVRRAFAEVIDVANRNGADLLLIVGDLFDSNRISDEAFHFAMNQIARARMPVVMIPGNHDAHDERSIYAAVSPALLPANLHLILNPNGTLVEFPDLAARVWGRALVEHSPEYRPLSGLPEPLPHFWNIGLAHGLFTEAETNRSSPITAAEIAASGYDYIALGHVHIFGDVSQGSTRAFYCGTPAPLYAGSEGGWVLEATCIPGQLVQVRRVAIGDAVLSADVFTG
;
A
#
# COMPACT_ATOMS: atom_id res chain seq x y z
N VAL A 1 -20.67 26.09 -9.79
CA VAL A 1 -19.77 25.05 -9.32
C VAL A 1 -18.37 25.55 -9.58
N ALA A 2 -17.53 25.71 -8.52
CA ALA A 2 -16.14 26.10 -8.68
C ALA A 2 -15.42 25.02 -9.51
N ARG A 3 -14.62 25.43 -10.49
CA ARG A 3 -13.84 24.52 -11.34
C ARG A 3 -12.71 23.96 -10.47
N ILE A 4 -12.72 22.67 -10.20
CA ILE A 4 -11.62 21.98 -9.53
C ILE A 4 -10.42 22.01 -10.49
N VAL A 5 -9.29 22.50 -10.00
CA VAL A 5 -8.02 22.51 -10.76
C VAL A 5 -7.02 21.69 -9.96
N PRO A 6 -6.46 20.62 -10.52
CA PRO A 6 -5.44 19.86 -9.84
C PRO A 6 -4.28 20.77 -9.43
N ARG A 7 -3.89 20.72 -8.17
CA ARG A 7 -2.64 21.27 -7.67
C ARG A 7 -1.59 20.17 -7.62
N GLN A 8 -0.34 20.51 -7.39
CA GLN A 8 0.67 19.50 -7.09
C GLN A 8 0.17 18.64 -5.91
N LEU A 9 0.29 17.32 -6.06
CA LEU A 9 -0.06 16.34 -5.05
C LEU A 9 1.14 15.44 -4.76
N LYS A 10 1.43 15.23 -3.49
CA LYS A 10 2.51 14.35 -3.04
C LYS A 10 1.91 13.15 -2.32
N LEU A 11 2.24 11.95 -2.80
CA LEU A 11 1.83 10.69 -2.24
C LEU A 11 3.04 9.99 -1.61
N VAL A 12 2.85 9.32 -0.48
CA VAL A 12 3.75 8.27 -0.01
C VAL A 12 3.04 6.94 -0.19
N HIS A 13 3.73 5.97 -0.81
CA HIS A 13 3.21 4.65 -1.11
C HIS A 13 4.07 3.58 -0.43
N THR A 14 3.44 2.72 0.35
CA THR A 14 4.00 1.54 1.00
C THR A 14 3.08 0.34 0.81
N SER A 15 3.63 -0.87 0.87
CA SER A 15 2.91 -2.15 0.89
C SER A 15 3.75 -3.21 1.60
N ASP A 16 3.20 -4.40 1.78
CA ASP A 16 3.95 -5.59 2.19
C ASP A 16 4.79 -5.35 3.46
N VAL A 17 4.16 -4.77 4.47
CA VAL A 17 4.79 -4.45 5.76
C VAL A 17 5.02 -5.71 6.58
N HIS A 18 4.04 -6.65 6.55
CA HIS A 18 4.07 -7.93 7.25
C HIS A 18 4.31 -7.80 8.76
N LEU A 19 3.56 -6.92 9.42
CA LEU A 19 3.54 -6.85 10.88
C LEU A 19 3.23 -8.23 11.47
N GLU A 20 3.93 -8.60 12.53
CA GLU A 20 3.82 -9.89 13.25
C GLU A 20 4.24 -11.10 12.43
N SER A 21 5.09 -10.92 11.41
CA SER A 21 5.64 -12.05 10.67
C SER A 21 6.36 -13.03 11.58
N ASP A 22 6.10 -14.31 11.36
CA ASP A 22 6.74 -15.43 12.04
C ASP A 22 7.89 -16.08 11.26
N THR A 23 8.38 -15.41 10.21
CA THR A 23 9.49 -15.85 9.34
C THR A 23 10.66 -16.46 10.12
N PHE A 24 10.97 -15.94 11.30
CA PHE A 24 12.04 -16.47 12.18
C PHE A 24 11.52 -17.18 13.43
N GLY A 25 10.23 -17.55 13.43
CA GLY A 25 9.59 -18.28 14.52
C GLY A 25 9.50 -17.50 15.84
N SER A 26 9.27 -18.24 16.93
CA SER A 26 9.25 -17.72 18.29
C SER A 26 10.68 -17.64 18.88
N GLY A 27 10.87 -16.71 19.82
CA GLY A 27 12.14 -16.53 20.54
C GLY A 27 12.91 -15.27 20.14
N PRO A 28 14.12 -15.06 20.72
CA PRO A 28 14.80 -13.78 20.64
C PRO A 28 15.08 -13.26 19.21
N ARG A 29 15.29 -14.16 18.25
CA ARG A 29 15.52 -13.79 16.84
C ARG A 29 14.22 -13.28 16.21
N GLY A 30 13.12 -14.03 16.35
CA GLY A 30 11.82 -13.62 15.85
C GLY A 30 11.34 -12.32 16.49
N ASP A 31 11.59 -12.13 17.79
CA ASP A 31 11.24 -10.89 18.49
C ASP A 31 12.02 -9.69 17.95
N ARG A 32 13.33 -9.85 17.72
CA ARG A 32 14.16 -8.79 17.09
C ARG A 32 13.63 -8.43 15.70
N PHE A 33 13.25 -9.44 14.91
CA PHE A 33 12.69 -9.22 13.58
C PHE A 33 11.36 -8.49 13.62
N ARG A 34 10.38 -8.96 14.41
CA ARG A 34 9.08 -8.28 14.58
C ARG A 34 9.25 -6.84 15.05
N ASN A 35 10.14 -6.61 16.00
CA ASN A 35 10.45 -5.26 16.46
C ASN A 35 11.09 -4.38 15.36
N ALA A 36 11.91 -4.95 14.48
CA ALA A 36 12.46 -4.22 13.35
C ALA A 36 11.38 -3.83 12.33
N VAL A 37 10.47 -4.76 12.00
CA VAL A 37 9.32 -4.48 11.12
C VAL A 37 8.41 -3.41 11.74
N ARG A 38 8.13 -3.48 13.03
CA ARG A 38 7.35 -2.45 13.74
C ARG A 38 8.04 -1.07 13.66
N ARG A 39 9.36 -1.01 13.84
CA ARG A 39 10.11 0.26 13.68
C ARG A 39 10.08 0.77 12.26
N ALA A 40 10.20 -0.12 11.26
CA ALA A 40 10.09 0.26 9.85
C ALA A 40 8.73 0.89 9.56
N PHE A 41 7.64 0.30 10.03
CA PHE A 41 6.32 0.86 9.82
C PHE A 41 6.13 2.22 10.53
N ALA A 42 6.64 2.36 11.75
CA ALA A 42 6.64 3.67 12.43
C ALA A 42 7.41 4.73 11.62
N GLU A 43 8.56 4.36 11.05
CA GLU A 43 9.37 5.25 10.22
C GLU A 43 8.69 5.59 8.88
N VAL A 44 7.88 4.69 8.29
CA VAL A 44 7.02 5.03 7.13
C VAL A 44 6.13 6.23 7.45
N ILE A 45 5.48 6.21 8.60
CA ILE A 45 4.61 7.32 9.05
C ILE A 45 5.43 8.60 9.26
N ASP A 46 6.61 8.47 9.87
CA ASP A 46 7.49 9.61 10.13
C ASP A 46 8.03 10.22 8.82
N VAL A 47 8.39 9.40 7.83
CA VAL A 47 8.77 9.85 6.47
C VAL A 47 7.63 10.60 5.80
N ALA A 48 6.41 10.03 5.82
CA ALA A 48 5.25 10.69 5.23
C ALA A 48 4.99 12.07 5.86
N ASN A 49 5.09 12.15 7.19
CA ASN A 49 4.93 13.41 7.93
C ASN A 49 6.03 14.43 7.63
N ARG A 50 7.32 14.00 7.63
CA ARG A 50 8.47 14.88 7.38
C ARG A 50 8.50 15.43 5.96
N ASN A 51 8.11 14.59 5.00
CA ASN A 51 8.12 14.99 3.59
C ASN A 51 6.87 15.80 3.19
N GLY A 52 5.93 15.99 4.11
CA GLY A 52 4.70 16.72 3.84
C GLY A 52 3.86 16.05 2.76
N ALA A 53 3.64 14.73 2.90
CA ALA A 53 2.75 14.00 2.02
C ALA A 53 1.32 14.52 2.16
N ASP A 54 0.59 14.61 1.04
CA ASP A 54 -0.83 14.94 1.01
C ASP A 54 -1.71 13.70 1.26
N LEU A 55 -1.22 12.50 0.87
CA LEU A 55 -1.84 11.20 1.12
C LEU A 55 -0.78 10.13 1.41
N LEU A 56 -1.13 9.18 2.28
CA LEU A 56 -0.39 7.94 2.48
C LEU A 56 -1.22 6.77 1.95
N LEU A 57 -0.61 5.94 1.11
CA LEU A 57 -1.21 4.75 0.50
C LEU A 57 -0.57 3.50 1.12
N ILE A 58 -1.39 2.60 1.69
CA ILE A 58 -0.98 1.28 2.21
C ILE A 58 -1.64 0.22 1.34
N VAL A 59 -0.85 -0.46 0.52
CA VAL A 59 -1.37 -1.26 -0.59
C VAL A 59 -1.24 -2.76 -0.29
N GLY A 60 -1.95 -3.20 0.75
CA GLY A 60 -2.07 -4.60 1.16
C GLY A 60 -0.91 -5.11 2.02
N ASP A 61 -1.14 -6.25 2.62
CA ASP A 61 -0.20 -6.98 3.47
C ASP A 61 0.41 -6.12 4.57
N LEU A 62 -0.46 -5.34 5.26
CA LEU A 62 -0.05 -4.64 6.48
C LEU A 62 0.30 -5.63 7.57
N PHE A 63 -0.47 -6.71 7.68
CA PHE A 63 -0.24 -7.83 8.59
C PHE A 63 0.17 -9.09 7.85
N ASP A 64 1.02 -9.90 8.46
CA ASP A 64 1.50 -11.16 7.89
C ASP A 64 0.42 -12.27 7.85
N SER A 65 -0.64 -12.10 8.58
CA SER A 65 -1.82 -12.96 8.54
C SER A 65 -3.01 -12.31 9.25
N ASN A 66 -4.21 -12.88 9.06
CA ASN A 66 -5.40 -12.52 9.83
C ASN A 66 -5.38 -12.99 11.31
N ARG A 67 -4.30 -13.66 11.76
CA ARG A 67 -4.13 -14.19 13.13
C ARG A 67 -3.10 -13.38 13.89
N ILE A 68 -3.40 -12.13 14.15
CA ILE A 68 -2.53 -11.25 14.93
C ILE A 68 -3.10 -11.00 16.31
N SER A 69 -2.27 -10.53 17.23
CA SER A 69 -2.70 -10.10 18.56
C SER A 69 -3.40 -8.74 18.52
N ASP A 70 -4.27 -8.50 19.53
CA ASP A 70 -4.88 -7.18 19.72
C ASP A 70 -3.79 -6.10 19.90
N GLU A 71 -2.66 -6.42 20.54
CA GLU A 71 -1.53 -5.51 20.70
C GLU A 71 -0.96 -5.07 19.34
N ALA A 72 -0.77 -6.02 18.41
CA ALA A 72 -0.26 -5.74 17.08
C ALA A 72 -1.23 -4.88 16.27
N PHE A 73 -2.52 -5.18 16.36
CA PHE A 73 -3.56 -4.37 15.74
C PHE A 73 -3.55 -2.94 16.28
N HIS A 74 -3.59 -2.79 17.61
CA HIS A 74 -3.55 -1.47 18.26
C HIS A 74 -2.27 -0.71 17.94
N PHE A 75 -1.13 -1.40 17.88
CA PHE A 75 0.12 -0.78 17.45
C PHE A 75 -0.03 -0.17 16.05
N ALA A 76 -0.53 -0.95 15.07
CA ALA A 76 -0.69 -0.48 13.70
C ALA A 76 -1.64 0.73 13.62
N MET A 77 -2.80 0.63 14.26
CA MET A 77 -3.79 1.72 14.27
C MET A 77 -3.24 2.98 14.96
N ASN A 78 -2.51 2.84 16.06
CA ASN A 78 -1.85 3.96 16.72
C ASN A 78 -0.78 4.63 15.84
N GLN A 79 -0.01 3.85 15.04
CA GLN A 79 0.92 4.44 14.08
C GLN A 79 0.17 5.21 12.98
N ILE A 80 -0.88 4.63 12.39
CA ILE A 80 -1.70 5.28 11.38
C ILE A 80 -2.32 6.59 11.91
N ALA A 81 -2.78 6.59 13.15
CA ALA A 81 -3.33 7.80 13.80
C ALA A 81 -2.30 8.97 13.92
N ARG A 82 -0.99 8.68 13.89
CA ARG A 82 0.07 9.71 13.89
C ARG A 82 0.27 10.37 12.53
N ALA A 83 -0.23 9.78 11.45
CA ALA A 83 -0.15 10.38 10.12
C ALA A 83 -0.98 11.68 10.07
N ARG A 84 -0.34 12.76 9.57
CA ARG A 84 -0.95 14.10 9.50
C ARG A 84 -1.78 14.31 8.24
N MET A 85 -1.90 13.31 7.42
CA MET A 85 -2.64 13.28 6.17
C MET A 85 -3.64 12.12 6.18
N PRO A 86 -4.63 12.10 5.29
CA PRO A 86 -5.46 10.93 5.07
C PRO A 86 -4.62 9.73 4.66
N VAL A 87 -4.98 8.56 5.18
CA VAL A 87 -4.38 7.27 4.84
C VAL A 87 -5.42 6.44 4.11
N VAL A 88 -5.11 5.97 2.91
CA VAL A 88 -5.99 5.07 2.16
C VAL A 88 -5.36 3.69 2.14
N MET A 89 -6.11 2.67 2.53
CA MET A 89 -5.60 1.32 2.69
C MET A 89 -6.53 0.29 2.09
N ILE A 90 -5.95 -0.71 1.43
CA ILE A 90 -6.62 -1.95 1.01
C ILE A 90 -5.95 -3.15 1.70
N PRO A 91 -6.65 -4.28 1.93
CA PRO A 91 -6.04 -5.54 2.33
C PRO A 91 -5.29 -6.18 1.16
N GLY A 92 -4.25 -6.99 1.47
CA GLY A 92 -3.54 -7.85 0.54
C GLY A 92 -3.95 -9.32 0.69
N ASN A 93 -3.07 -10.26 0.29
CA ASN A 93 -3.39 -11.67 0.38
C ASN A 93 -3.08 -12.30 1.75
N HIS A 94 -2.16 -11.71 2.52
CA HIS A 94 -1.87 -12.17 3.87
C HIS A 94 -2.94 -11.72 4.88
N ASP A 95 -3.45 -10.50 4.72
CA ASP A 95 -4.50 -9.91 5.54
C ASP A 95 -5.82 -9.76 4.78
N ALA A 96 -6.14 -10.74 3.91
CA ALA A 96 -7.30 -10.73 3.03
C ALA A 96 -8.63 -10.50 3.78
N HIS A 97 -9.55 -9.79 3.12
CA HIS A 97 -10.88 -9.52 3.68
C HIS A 97 -11.84 -10.69 3.41
N ASP A 98 -11.53 -11.83 3.99
CA ASP A 98 -12.38 -13.02 4.00
C ASP A 98 -13.25 -13.10 5.28
N GLU A 99 -13.92 -14.22 5.50
CA GLU A 99 -14.76 -14.47 6.68
C GLU A 99 -13.99 -14.45 8.02
N ARG A 100 -12.67 -14.60 7.99
CA ARG A 100 -11.78 -14.60 9.14
C ARG A 100 -10.95 -13.33 9.25
N SER A 101 -11.25 -12.35 8.41
CA SER A 101 -10.51 -11.11 8.33
C SER A 101 -10.50 -10.37 9.66
N ILE A 102 -9.31 -9.96 10.07
CA ILE A 102 -9.14 -9.06 11.21
C ILE A 102 -9.94 -7.76 11.04
N TYR A 103 -10.05 -7.27 9.81
CA TYR A 103 -10.80 -6.04 9.50
C TYR A 103 -12.31 -6.21 9.65
N ALA A 104 -12.84 -7.42 9.44
CA ALA A 104 -14.26 -7.71 9.64
C ALA A 104 -14.65 -7.78 11.13
N ALA A 105 -13.70 -8.17 11.98
CA ALA A 105 -13.92 -8.31 13.43
C ALA A 105 -13.81 -6.99 14.20
N VAL A 106 -13.25 -5.94 13.59
CA VAL A 106 -12.93 -4.68 14.26
C VAL A 106 -14.10 -3.72 14.21
N SER A 107 -14.46 -3.17 15.38
CA SER A 107 -15.42 -2.06 15.43
C SER A 107 -14.89 -0.84 14.69
N PRO A 108 -15.68 -0.19 13.82
CA PRO A 108 -15.29 1.05 13.18
C PRO A 108 -14.78 2.14 14.13
N ALA A 109 -15.25 2.12 15.39
CA ALA A 109 -14.83 3.07 16.42
C ALA A 109 -13.36 2.91 16.86
N LEU A 110 -12.71 1.78 16.54
CA LEU A 110 -11.30 1.53 16.82
C LEU A 110 -10.39 1.94 15.67
N LEU A 111 -10.96 2.32 14.53
CA LEU A 111 -10.17 2.79 13.38
C LEU A 111 -9.85 4.29 13.54
N PRO A 112 -8.63 4.72 13.20
CA PRO A 112 -8.25 6.12 13.20
C PRO A 112 -9.14 6.96 12.26
N ALA A 113 -9.48 8.16 12.67
CA ALA A 113 -10.35 9.05 11.89
C ALA A 113 -9.75 9.46 10.52
N ASN A 114 -8.43 9.39 10.38
CA ASN A 114 -7.72 9.67 9.15
C ASN A 114 -7.55 8.44 8.25
N LEU A 115 -8.03 7.24 8.66
CA LEU A 115 -7.95 6.01 7.88
C LEU A 115 -9.19 5.80 7.02
N HIS A 116 -8.99 5.70 5.71
CA HIS A 116 -9.96 5.25 4.73
C HIS A 116 -9.63 3.79 4.36
N LEU A 117 -10.21 2.85 5.10
CA LEU A 117 -10.01 1.41 4.87
C LEU A 117 -11.04 0.91 3.85
N ILE A 118 -10.58 0.46 2.69
CA ILE A 118 -11.42 -0.04 1.61
C ILE A 118 -11.59 -1.55 1.75
N LEU A 119 -12.79 -1.98 2.13
CA LEU A 119 -13.14 -3.38 2.35
C LEU A 119 -14.16 -3.93 1.33
N ASN A 120 -14.65 -3.10 0.42
CA ASN A 120 -15.59 -3.55 -0.60
C ASN A 120 -14.87 -4.37 -1.69
N PRO A 121 -15.23 -5.65 -1.91
CA PRO A 121 -14.61 -6.47 -2.95
C PRO A 121 -14.99 -6.03 -4.39
N ASN A 122 -15.98 -5.18 -4.55
CA ASN A 122 -16.33 -4.55 -5.82
C ASN A 122 -15.66 -3.19 -6.04
N GLY A 123 -14.87 -2.76 -5.06
CA GLY A 123 -14.17 -1.48 -5.08
C GLY A 123 -14.94 -0.33 -4.42
N THR A 124 -14.18 0.62 -3.94
CA THR A 124 -14.68 1.89 -3.39
C THR A 124 -13.82 3.03 -3.90
N LEU A 125 -14.47 4.11 -4.28
CA LEU A 125 -13.82 5.37 -4.64
C LEU A 125 -13.88 6.31 -3.43
N VAL A 126 -12.74 6.80 -3.00
CA VAL A 126 -12.60 7.83 -1.97
C VAL A 126 -12.20 9.13 -2.65
N GLU A 127 -12.96 10.19 -2.44
CA GLU A 127 -12.69 11.49 -3.03
C GLU A 127 -12.13 12.47 -1.99
N PHE A 128 -11.10 13.21 -2.40
CA PHE A 128 -10.47 14.28 -1.63
C PHE A 128 -10.57 15.59 -2.44
N PRO A 129 -11.72 16.29 -2.37
CA PRO A 129 -11.97 17.48 -3.19
C PRO A 129 -10.94 18.59 -2.99
N ASP A 130 -10.49 18.81 -1.75
CA ASP A 130 -9.49 19.83 -1.41
C ASP A 130 -8.10 19.53 -2.02
N LEU A 131 -7.85 18.27 -2.35
CA LEU A 131 -6.63 17.80 -3.02
C LEU A 131 -6.83 17.66 -4.54
N ALA A 132 -8.04 17.81 -5.02
CA ALA A 132 -8.44 17.41 -6.36
C ALA A 132 -7.98 15.97 -6.68
N ALA A 133 -8.15 15.05 -5.74
CA ALA A 133 -7.69 13.65 -5.86
C ALA A 133 -8.83 12.67 -5.62
N ARG A 134 -8.77 11.55 -6.34
CA ARG A 134 -9.68 10.42 -6.22
C ARG A 134 -8.82 9.15 -6.11
N VAL A 135 -9.08 8.38 -5.09
CA VAL A 135 -8.37 7.12 -4.84
C VAL A 135 -9.36 5.97 -4.91
N TRP A 136 -9.16 5.06 -5.82
CA TRP A 136 -9.95 3.83 -5.92
C TRP A 136 -9.13 2.63 -5.51
N GLY A 137 -9.78 1.68 -4.86
CA GLY A 137 -9.21 0.38 -4.55
C GLY A 137 -10.31 -0.64 -4.29
N ARG A 138 -9.95 -1.90 -4.22
CA ARG A 138 -10.86 -2.98 -3.82
C ARG A 138 -10.18 -3.93 -2.87
N ALA A 139 -10.97 -4.52 -1.96
CA ALA A 139 -10.47 -5.51 -1.03
C ALA A 139 -10.13 -6.81 -1.76
N LEU A 140 -8.96 -7.38 -1.46
CA LEU A 140 -8.66 -8.75 -1.81
C LEU A 140 -9.39 -9.67 -0.83
N VAL A 141 -10.28 -10.50 -1.36
CA VAL A 141 -11.06 -11.47 -0.58
C VAL A 141 -10.58 -12.90 -0.80
N GLU A 142 -10.00 -13.16 -1.96
CA GLU A 142 -9.47 -14.45 -2.34
C GLU A 142 -8.28 -14.27 -3.28
N HIS A 143 -7.18 -14.93 -2.95
CA HIS A 143 -5.99 -14.93 -3.80
C HIS A 143 -6.09 -16.03 -4.86
N SER A 144 -6.84 -15.75 -5.93
CA SER A 144 -7.15 -16.70 -7.01
C SER A 144 -6.91 -16.07 -8.40
N PRO A 145 -6.82 -16.87 -9.47
CA PRO A 145 -6.69 -16.35 -10.83
C PRO A 145 -7.91 -15.54 -11.31
N GLU A 146 -9.08 -15.79 -10.73
CA GLU A 146 -10.34 -15.10 -11.04
C GLU A 146 -10.41 -13.71 -10.40
N TYR A 147 -9.67 -13.48 -9.32
CA TYR A 147 -9.63 -12.17 -8.70
C TYR A 147 -8.72 -11.23 -9.51
N ARG A 148 -9.34 -10.23 -10.13
CA ARG A 148 -8.69 -9.21 -10.97
C ARG A 148 -8.61 -7.90 -10.19
N PRO A 149 -7.44 -7.51 -9.66
CA PRO A 149 -7.30 -6.36 -8.75
C PRO A 149 -7.78 -5.03 -9.32
N LEU A 150 -7.70 -4.82 -10.64
CA LEU A 150 -8.16 -3.61 -11.32
C LEU A 150 -9.58 -3.71 -11.89
N SER A 151 -10.28 -4.84 -11.71
CA SER A 151 -11.65 -4.98 -12.20
C SER A 151 -12.62 -4.04 -11.48
N GLY A 152 -13.42 -3.28 -12.22
CA GLY A 152 -14.36 -2.31 -11.69
C GLY A 152 -13.74 -0.93 -11.45
N LEU A 153 -12.50 -0.70 -11.89
CA LEU A 153 -11.87 0.62 -11.86
C LEU A 153 -12.76 1.63 -12.60
N PRO A 154 -13.24 2.72 -11.94
CA PRO A 154 -14.11 3.69 -12.61
C PRO A 154 -13.32 4.54 -13.62
N GLU A 155 -14.03 5.07 -14.60
CA GLU A 155 -13.46 6.01 -15.56
C GLU A 155 -12.76 7.19 -14.86
N PRO A 156 -11.56 7.59 -15.28
CA PRO A 156 -10.87 8.71 -14.71
C PRO A 156 -11.62 10.01 -14.98
N LEU A 157 -11.67 10.90 -14.00
CA LEU A 157 -12.27 12.21 -14.19
C LEU A 157 -11.20 13.25 -14.55
N PRO A 158 -11.40 14.03 -15.62
CA PRO A 158 -10.59 15.22 -15.88
C PRO A 158 -10.64 16.17 -14.67
N HIS A 159 -9.56 16.86 -14.40
CA HIS A 159 -9.41 17.79 -13.27
C HIS A 159 -9.27 17.16 -11.88
N PHE A 160 -9.14 15.83 -11.80
CA PHE A 160 -8.73 15.10 -10.60
C PHE A 160 -7.45 14.32 -10.89
N TRP A 161 -6.65 14.14 -9.87
CA TRP A 161 -5.65 13.07 -9.84
C TRP A 161 -6.38 11.74 -9.59
N ASN A 162 -6.29 10.84 -10.55
CA ASN A 162 -6.94 9.53 -10.49
C ASN A 162 -5.89 8.49 -10.07
N ILE A 163 -6.07 7.93 -8.87
CA ILE A 163 -5.11 7.04 -8.22
C ILE A 163 -5.77 5.68 -8.00
N GLY A 164 -5.14 4.61 -8.45
CA GLY A 164 -5.57 3.24 -8.22
C GLY A 164 -4.71 2.54 -7.17
N LEU A 165 -5.34 1.74 -6.31
CA LEU A 165 -4.66 0.81 -5.41
C LEU A 165 -4.98 -0.62 -5.84
N ALA A 166 -3.95 -1.45 -6.02
CA ALA A 166 -4.14 -2.84 -6.39
C ALA A 166 -3.07 -3.73 -5.75
N HIS A 167 -3.49 -4.88 -5.19
CA HIS A 167 -2.59 -5.87 -4.63
C HIS A 167 -2.66 -7.14 -5.46
N GLY A 168 -1.57 -7.47 -6.17
CA GLY A 168 -1.52 -8.61 -7.08
C GLY A 168 -0.28 -8.65 -7.96
N LEU A 169 -0.20 -9.65 -8.82
CA LEU A 169 0.95 -9.94 -9.65
C LEU A 169 0.84 -9.32 -11.04
N PHE A 170 1.77 -8.44 -11.39
CA PHE A 170 1.89 -7.93 -12.76
C PHE A 170 2.30 -9.04 -13.73
N THR A 171 1.65 -9.05 -14.90
CA THR A 171 1.95 -9.96 -16.00
C THR A 171 1.83 -9.22 -17.34
N GLU A 172 2.72 -9.55 -18.27
CA GLU A 172 2.70 -8.95 -19.63
C GLU A 172 1.43 -9.34 -20.41
N ALA A 173 0.92 -10.56 -20.16
CA ALA A 173 -0.24 -11.10 -20.83
C ALA A 173 -1.12 -11.89 -19.86
N GLU A 174 -2.26 -12.35 -20.31
CA GLU A 174 -3.16 -13.22 -19.54
C GLU A 174 -2.44 -14.45 -18.99
N THR A 175 -2.79 -14.81 -17.78
CA THR A 175 -2.15 -15.87 -16.99
C THR A 175 -3.18 -16.56 -16.09
N ASN A 176 -2.86 -17.76 -15.64
CA ASN A 176 -3.59 -18.48 -14.59
C ASN A 176 -2.95 -18.31 -13.19
N ARG A 177 -2.06 -17.34 -13.02
CA ARG A 177 -1.53 -16.97 -11.70
C ARG A 177 -2.56 -16.17 -10.91
N SER A 178 -2.45 -16.23 -9.59
CA SER A 178 -3.40 -15.58 -8.70
C SER A 178 -3.30 -14.04 -8.75
N SER A 179 -4.45 -13.39 -8.66
CA SER A 179 -4.59 -11.93 -8.61
C SER A 179 -3.80 -11.20 -9.70
N PRO A 180 -3.95 -11.57 -10.98
CA PRO A 180 -3.15 -10.99 -12.05
C PRO A 180 -3.56 -9.56 -12.38
N ILE A 181 -2.56 -8.74 -12.72
CA ILE A 181 -2.68 -7.38 -13.22
C ILE A 181 -1.94 -7.33 -14.55
N THR A 182 -2.63 -7.16 -15.65
CA THR A 182 -2.00 -7.17 -16.98
C THR A 182 -1.52 -5.79 -17.42
N ALA A 183 -0.51 -5.79 -18.30
CA ALA A 183 -0.04 -4.57 -18.96
C ALA A 183 -1.19 -3.85 -19.68
N ALA A 184 -2.10 -4.60 -20.32
CA ALA A 184 -3.25 -4.05 -21.01
C ALA A 184 -4.24 -3.36 -20.05
N GLU A 185 -4.49 -3.91 -18.86
CA GLU A 185 -5.36 -3.27 -17.85
C GLU A 185 -4.78 -1.96 -17.36
N ILE A 186 -3.45 -1.92 -17.10
CA ILE A 186 -2.76 -0.68 -16.70
C ILE A 186 -2.86 0.36 -17.83
N ALA A 187 -2.53 -0.02 -19.06
CA ALA A 187 -2.59 0.89 -20.21
C ALA A 187 -3.99 1.46 -20.46
N ALA A 188 -5.02 0.63 -20.32
CA ALA A 188 -6.40 1.02 -20.56
C ALA A 188 -7.03 1.85 -19.43
N SER A 189 -6.43 1.87 -18.24
CA SER A 189 -7.00 2.53 -17.06
C SER A 189 -7.12 4.06 -17.21
N GLY A 190 -6.17 4.68 -17.91
CA GLY A 190 -6.07 6.13 -18.02
C GLY A 190 -5.80 6.86 -16.69
N TYR A 191 -5.40 6.13 -15.66
CA TYR A 191 -5.09 6.66 -14.32
C TYR A 191 -3.71 7.34 -14.32
N ASP A 192 -3.56 8.35 -13.46
CA ASP A 192 -2.29 9.06 -13.32
C ASP A 192 -1.26 8.20 -12.60
N TYR A 193 -1.71 7.47 -11.55
CA TYR A 193 -0.86 6.61 -10.74
C TYR A 193 -1.61 5.35 -10.28
N ILE A 194 -0.96 4.19 -10.40
CA ILE A 194 -1.41 2.93 -9.80
C ILE A 194 -0.36 2.46 -8.82
N ALA A 195 -0.72 2.45 -7.54
CA ALA A 195 0.09 1.91 -6.46
C ALA A 195 -0.14 0.41 -6.33
N LEU A 196 0.92 -0.38 -6.42
CA LEU A 196 0.89 -1.84 -6.42
C LEU A 196 1.57 -2.43 -5.20
N GLY A 197 0.95 -3.45 -4.60
CA GLY A 197 1.53 -4.33 -3.59
C GLY A 197 1.59 -5.78 -4.05
N HIS A 198 2.10 -6.69 -3.21
CA HIS A 198 2.32 -8.11 -3.44
C HIS A 198 3.75 -8.50 -3.86
N VAL A 199 4.45 -7.64 -4.56
CA VAL A 199 5.83 -7.93 -5.00
C VAL A 199 6.79 -7.17 -4.10
N HIS A 200 7.61 -7.92 -3.35
CA HIS A 200 8.45 -7.40 -2.27
C HIS A 200 9.69 -6.63 -2.74
N ILE A 201 9.82 -6.40 -4.04
CA ILE A 201 10.91 -5.61 -4.64
C ILE A 201 10.35 -4.40 -5.38
N PHE A 202 11.16 -3.37 -5.53
CA PHE A 202 10.82 -2.23 -6.36
C PHE A 202 10.63 -2.64 -7.81
N GLY A 203 9.55 -2.17 -8.45
CA GLY A 203 9.28 -2.42 -9.86
C GLY A 203 8.52 -1.29 -10.52
N ASP A 204 9.01 -0.83 -11.67
CA ASP A 204 8.29 0.07 -12.58
C ASP A 204 7.60 -0.78 -13.65
N VAL A 205 6.28 -0.83 -13.63
CA VAL A 205 5.45 -1.56 -14.59
C VAL A 205 4.49 -0.61 -15.32
N SER A 206 4.89 0.64 -15.44
CA SER A 206 4.13 1.71 -16.09
C SER A 206 3.79 1.36 -17.54
N GLN A 207 2.61 1.75 -18.00
CA GLN A 207 2.13 1.51 -19.36
C GLN A 207 1.56 2.81 -19.97
N GLY A 208 2.11 3.23 -21.09
CA GLY A 208 1.69 4.48 -21.73
C GLY A 208 1.87 5.71 -20.83
N SER A 209 0.77 6.42 -20.55
CA SER A 209 0.77 7.56 -19.62
C SER A 209 0.49 7.17 -18.17
N THR A 210 0.04 5.96 -17.91
CA THR A 210 -0.25 5.46 -16.56
C THR A 210 1.05 5.03 -15.87
N ARG A 211 1.36 5.69 -14.76
CA ARG A 211 2.51 5.34 -13.92
C ARG A 211 2.09 4.28 -12.90
N ALA A 212 2.73 3.10 -12.94
CA ALA A 212 2.39 1.98 -12.07
C ALA A 212 3.65 1.38 -11.44
N PHE A 213 3.65 1.25 -10.10
CA PHE A 213 4.84 0.84 -9.37
C PHE A 213 4.53 -0.12 -8.23
N TYR A 214 5.38 -1.13 -8.08
CA TYR A 214 5.58 -1.83 -6.81
C TYR A 214 6.54 -1.04 -5.95
N CYS A 215 6.18 -0.79 -4.70
CA CYS A 215 7.09 -0.11 -3.78
C CYS A 215 8.13 -1.05 -3.16
N GLY A 216 7.88 -2.36 -3.16
CA GLY A 216 8.62 -3.29 -2.33
C GLY A 216 8.22 -3.19 -0.86
N THR A 217 9.05 -3.69 0.04
CA THR A 217 8.78 -3.71 1.48
C THR A 217 9.53 -2.61 2.23
N PRO A 218 8.94 -2.05 3.31
CA PRO A 218 9.62 -1.08 4.14
C PRO A 218 10.73 -1.71 5.01
N ALA A 219 10.71 -3.04 5.18
CA ALA A 219 11.75 -3.80 5.86
C ALA A 219 12.10 -5.05 5.06
N PRO A 220 13.37 -5.43 4.87
CA PRO A 220 13.71 -6.72 4.30
C PRO A 220 13.06 -7.85 5.12
N LEU A 221 12.35 -8.77 4.47
CA LEU A 221 11.59 -9.84 5.15
C LEU A 221 12.42 -11.11 5.37
N TYR A 222 13.52 -11.27 4.64
CA TYR A 222 14.44 -12.41 4.76
C TYR A 222 15.86 -12.00 4.35
N ALA A 223 16.85 -12.81 4.69
CA ALA A 223 18.24 -12.53 4.35
C ALA A 223 18.43 -12.38 2.84
N GLY A 224 19.01 -11.27 2.42
CA GLY A 224 19.25 -10.96 1.00
C GLY A 224 18.04 -10.40 0.24
N SER A 225 16.86 -10.24 0.90
CA SER A 225 15.76 -9.52 0.29
C SER A 225 16.01 -8.00 0.26
N GLU A 226 15.45 -7.35 -0.74
CA GLU A 226 15.46 -5.90 -0.82
C GLU A 226 14.39 -5.30 0.12
N GLY A 227 14.57 -4.05 0.52
CA GLY A 227 13.64 -3.31 1.38
C GLY A 227 14.30 -2.09 2.00
N GLY A 228 13.59 -1.43 2.90
CA GLY A 228 14.11 -0.26 3.62
C GLY A 228 13.79 1.08 2.95
N TRP A 229 12.72 1.15 2.18
CA TRP A 229 12.24 2.39 1.56
C TRP A 229 10.71 2.41 1.41
N VAL A 230 10.22 3.59 1.10
CA VAL A 230 8.88 3.85 0.56
C VAL A 230 9.01 4.55 -0.79
N LEU A 231 7.94 4.61 -1.57
CA LEU A 231 7.90 5.47 -2.75
C LEU A 231 7.25 6.81 -2.41
N GLU A 232 7.88 7.89 -2.86
CA GLU A 232 7.27 9.20 -2.97
C GLU A 232 6.89 9.41 -4.43
N ALA A 233 5.60 9.61 -4.69
CA ALA A 233 5.08 9.95 -5.99
C ALA A 233 4.60 11.41 -5.98
N THR A 234 5.09 12.21 -6.92
CA THR A 234 4.73 13.62 -7.06
C THR A 234 3.97 13.83 -8.36
N CYS A 235 2.71 14.20 -8.21
CA CYS A 235 1.82 14.56 -9.31
C CYS A 235 1.94 16.06 -9.58
N ILE A 236 2.39 16.45 -10.78
CA ILE A 236 2.54 17.84 -11.20
C ILE A 236 1.65 18.05 -12.43
N PRO A 237 0.75 19.05 -12.43
CA PRO A 237 -0.15 19.29 -13.56
C PRO A 237 0.60 19.40 -14.89
N GLY A 238 0.14 18.65 -15.89
CA GLY A 238 0.74 18.61 -17.22
C GLY A 238 2.02 17.77 -17.34
N GLN A 239 2.40 17.05 -16.32
CA GLN A 239 3.56 16.14 -16.33
C GLN A 239 3.14 14.72 -15.94
N LEU A 240 3.93 13.72 -16.36
CA LEU A 240 3.82 12.37 -15.81
C LEU A 240 4.21 12.39 -14.32
N VAL A 241 3.57 11.55 -13.53
CA VAL A 241 3.87 11.41 -12.11
C VAL A 241 5.35 11.00 -11.94
N GLN A 242 6.05 11.76 -11.14
CA GLN A 242 7.46 11.52 -10.80
C GLN A 242 7.54 10.64 -9.56
N VAL A 243 8.35 9.58 -9.61
CA VAL A 243 8.46 8.62 -8.52
C VAL A 243 9.92 8.49 -8.10
N ARG A 244 10.16 8.49 -6.79
CA ARG A 244 11.47 8.24 -6.20
C ARG A 244 11.36 7.34 -4.99
N ARG A 245 12.39 6.53 -4.74
CA ARG A 245 12.55 5.79 -3.49
C ARG A 245 13.06 6.73 -2.41
N VAL A 246 12.45 6.65 -1.23
CA VAL A 246 12.87 7.36 -0.02
C VAL A 246 13.24 6.34 1.02
N ALA A 247 14.51 6.32 1.42
CA ALA A 247 14.98 5.42 2.46
C ALA A 247 14.25 5.69 3.79
N ILE A 248 13.88 4.61 4.46
CA ILE A 248 13.41 4.67 5.84
C ILE A 248 14.58 4.20 6.74
N GLY A 249 15.11 5.12 7.49
CA GLY A 249 16.15 5.00 8.52
C GLY A 249 17.23 3.92 8.40
N ASP A 250 18.47 4.26 8.51
CA ASP A 250 19.61 3.33 8.53
C ASP A 250 19.58 2.33 9.70
N ALA A 251 18.72 2.57 10.70
CA ALA A 251 18.67 1.82 11.96
C ALA A 251 17.68 0.65 11.97
N VAL A 252 16.90 0.47 10.88
CA VAL A 252 15.75 -0.43 10.93
C VAL A 252 16.14 -1.89 10.87
N LEU A 253 17.26 -2.22 10.21
CA LEU A 253 17.70 -3.60 10.06
C LEU A 253 19.23 -3.68 10.10
N SER A 254 19.79 -3.83 11.30
CA SER A 254 21.16 -4.28 11.43
C SER A 254 21.29 -5.71 10.87
N ALA A 255 22.42 -6.04 10.25
CA ALA A 255 22.72 -7.38 9.72
C ALA A 255 22.47 -8.49 10.75
N ASP A 256 22.53 -8.16 12.04
CA ASP A 256 22.34 -9.07 13.17
C ASP A 256 20.94 -9.70 13.26
N VAL A 257 19.94 -9.14 12.59
CA VAL A 257 18.59 -9.73 12.52
C VAL A 257 18.60 -10.99 11.63
N PHE A 258 19.47 -10.99 10.62
CA PHE A 258 19.56 -12.08 9.63
C PHE A 258 20.72 -13.06 9.90
N THR A 259 21.70 -12.68 10.71
CA THR A 259 22.84 -13.51 11.11
C THR A 259 22.66 -13.99 12.54
N GLY A 260 22.33 -15.24 12.72
CA GLY A 260 22.21 -15.86 14.04
C GLY A 260 22.19 -17.36 13.96
#